data_0b7d046263b25da52fdfdeabd74b53fe
#
_entry.id   0b7d046263b25da52fdfdeabd74b53fe
#
_cell.length_a   1.000
_cell.length_b   1.000
_cell.length_c   1.000
_cell.angle_alpha   90.00
_cell.angle_beta   90.00
_cell.angle_gamma   90.00
#
_symmetry.space_group_name_H-M   'P 1'
#
loop_
_entity.id
_entity.type
_entity.pdbx_description
1 polymer ?
#
loop_
_entity_poly.entity_id
_entity_poly.type
_entity_poly.pdbx_seq_one_letter_code
_entity_poly.pdbx_strand_id
1 'polypeptide(L)'
;PRSVSSAASDVYKRQLFDQILALEWIQEYVAYFGGDASNVTLIGESAGAGGIGHLIASPLSKDLFHKAVHQSGGSSLTYPTSSSNVRKLANSFANSFNDPSIKNLKNISAEEVLEVSEEVYAEHYFNYVDDGFSVNRNLSDSYKSGNIQNVDLLIGSNNDEWSLYFDGNVNIRLWLDQETTPEKKIKLLELLTDIEDPVRKMDLLITAKNFVCPSLFMAEELKRNGGKTWVYQFNRVRDDELAQKYGAFHGAELPYVFDTHDQWLPTNKADKVLTEEIQSYWLSFAKTGDPNNDGAVVWPEYESSNDSTLVLDNEIYQRSHESSEICKIMDLF
;
A
#
# COMPACT_ATOMS: atom_id res chain seq x y z
N PRO A 1 8.93 -26.10 -15.94
CA PRO A 1 8.01 -24.99 -16.15
C PRO A 1 6.60 -25.49 -15.87
N ARG A 2 5.99 -25.02 -14.80
CA ARG A 2 4.58 -25.30 -14.52
C ARG A 2 3.76 -24.50 -15.53
N SER A 3 3.10 -25.19 -16.47
CA SER A 3 2.12 -24.58 -17.32
C SER A 3 0.89 -24.23 -16.48
N VAL A 4 0.82 -23.01 -15.99
CA VAL A 4 -0.39 -22.50 -15.35
C VAL A 4 -1.31 -22.04 -16.47
N SER A 5 -2.24 -22.90 -16.85
CA SER A 5 -3.24 -22.62 -17.85
C SER A 5 -4.60 -22.50 -17.19
N SER A 6 -5.11 -21.30 -17.11
CA SER A 6 -6.54 -21.05 -17.27
C SER A 6 -6.72 -19.58 -17.67
N ALA A 7 -7.08 -19.41 -18.89
CA ALA A 7 -6.90 -18.18 -19.63
C ALA A 7 -7.81 -17.00 -19.24
N ALA A 8 -8.91 -17.20 -18.53
CA ALA A 8 -9.82 -16.12 -18.15
C ALA A 8 -9.47 -15.49 -16.78
N SER A 9 -8.63 -16.16 -16.00
CA SER A 9 -8.12 -15.64 -14.72
C SER A 9 -6.77 -14.93 -14.86
N ASP A 10 -6.15 -15.03 -16.03
CA ASP A 10 -4.73 -14.71 -16.24
C ASP A 10 -4.40 -13.23 -16.36
N VAL A 11 -5.32 -12.38 -16.81
CA VAL A 11 -4.97 -10.97 -17.06
C VAL A 11 -4.72 -10.20 -15.75
N TYR A 12 -5.55 -10.44 -14.73
CA TYR A 12 -5.43 -9.75 -13.43
C TYR A 12 -4.49 -10.43 -12.43
N LYS A 13 -4.00 -11.63 -12.73
CA LYS A 13 -3.13 -12.41 -11.84
C LYS A 13 -1.69 -12.45 -12.29
N ARG A 14 -1.40 -12.09 -13.53
CA ARG A 14 -0.02 -12.14 -14.07
C ARG A 14 0.94 -11.36 -13.21
N GLN A 15 0.57 -10.18 -12.75
CA GLN A 15 1.42 -9.37 -11.89
C GLN A 15 1.83 -10.12 -10.61
N LEU A 16 0.89 -10.75 -9.90
CA LEU A 16 1.20 -11.51 -8.68
C LEU A 16 2.05 -12.76 -9.00
N PHE A 17 1.72 -13.47 -10.08
CA PHE A 17 2.51 -14.64 -10.53
C PHE A 17 3.90 -14.25 -11.00
N ASP A 18 4.06 -13.11 -11.68
CA ASP A 18 5.36 -12.60 -12.11
C ASP A 18 6.21 -12.21 -10.90
N GLN A 19 5.60 -11.62 -9.86
CA GLN A 19 6.27 -11.33 -8.59
C GLN A 19 6.69 -12.63 -7.87
N ILE A 20 5.82 -13.64 -7.81
CA ILE A 20 6.15 -14.95 -7.22
C ILE A 20 7.28 -15.62 -8.00
N LEU A 21 7.23 -15.60 -9.32
CA LEU A 21 8.28 -16.16 -10.18
C LEU A 21 9.62 -15.45 -9.96
N ALA A 22 9.59 -14.13 -9.81
CA ALA A 22 10.79 -13.36 -9.48
C ALA A 22 11.37 -13.75 -8.11
N LEU A 23 10.50 -13.97 -7.12
CA LEU A 23 10.92 -14.44 -5.79
C LEU A 23 11.50 -15.88 -5.83
N GLU A 24 10.86 -16.78 -6.58
CA GLU A 24 11.40 -18.13 -6.81
C GLU A 24 12.79 -18.06 -7.46
N TRP A 25 12.97 -17.18 -8.44
CA TRP A 25 14.27 -16.95 -9.07
C TRP A 25 15.30 -16.40 -8.06
N ILE A 26 14.91 -15.48 -7.19
CA ILE A 26 15.79 -14.97 -6.12
C ILE A 26 16.22 -16.10 -5.21
N GLN A 27 15.29 -16.97 -4.78
CA GLN A 27 15.62 -18.11 -3.92
C GLN A 27 16.63 -19.06 -4.57
N GLU A 28 16.53 -19.27 -5.89
CA GLU A 28 17.42 -20.19 -6.62
C GLU A 28 18.79 -19.58 -6.96
N TYR A 29 18.84 -18.27 -7.28
CA TYR A 29 20.02 -17.70 -7.93
C TYR A 29 20.73 -16.59 -7.16
N VAL A 30 20.10 -15.96 -6.14
CA VAL A 30 20.66 -14.75 -5.51
C VAL A 30 22.06 -14.97 -4.91
N ALA A 31 22.36 -16.18 -4.45
CA ALA A 31 23.68 -16.52 -3.91
C ALA A 31 24.83 -16.36 -4.93
N TYR A 32 24.57 -16.58 -6.23
CA TYR A 32 25.56 -16.36 -7.30
C TYR A 32 25.90 -14.87 -7.48
N PHE A 33 25.05 -13.98 -6.98
CA PHE A 33 25.25 -12.53 -7.00
C PHE A 33 25.71 -11.97 -5.65
N GLY A 34 26.04 -12.84 -4.68
CA GLY A 34 26.48 -12.45 -3.35
C GLY A 34 25.35 -12.07 -2.38
N GLY A 35 24.09 -12.34 -2.75
CA GLY A 35 22.93 -12.16 -1.89
C GLY A 35 22.67 -13.38 -0.99
N ASP A 36 21.75 -13.21 -0.05
CA ASP A 36 21.34 -14.22 0.92
C ASP A 36 19.85 -14.55 0.74
N ALA A 37 19.56 -15.74 0.23
CA ALA A 37 18.19 -16.22 0.02
C ALA A 37 17.41 -16.37 1.34
N SER A 38 18.09 -16.51 2.49
CA SER A 38 17.46 -16.55 3.81
C SER A 38 17.16 -15.17 4.40
N ASN A 39 17.50 -14.09 3.69
CA ASN A 39 17.32 -12.71 4.14
C ASN A 39 16.74 -11.79 3.06
N VAL A 40 15.60 -12.19 2.48
CA VAL A 40 14.92 -11.43 1.46
C VAL A 40 13.93 -10.46 2.10
N THR A 41 14.03 -9.18 1.76
CA THR A 41 13.11 -8.11 2.18
C THR A 41 12.41 -7.54 0.95
N LEU A 42 11.08 -7.54 0.95
CA LEU A 42 10.29 -6.85 -0.06
C LEU A 42 10.13 -5.38 0.33
N ILE A 43 10.18 -4.51 -0.66
CA ILE A 43 9.87 -3.09 -0.49
C ILE A 43 8.92 -2.67 -1.61
N GLY A 44 7.88 -1.95 -1.27
CA GLY A 44 6.91 -1.43 -2.24
C GLY A 44 6.13 -0.26 -1.71
N GLU A 45 5.78 0.62 -2.64
CA GLU A 45 4.96 1.80 -2.39
C GLU A 45 3.67 1.70 -3.22
N SER A 46 2.56 2.21 -2.69
CA SER A 46 1.26 2.29 -3.38
C SER A 46 0.79 0.90 -3.89
N ALA A 47 0.65 0.74 -5.20
CA ALA A 47 0.29 -0.53 -5.82
C ALA A 47 1.32 -1.64 -5.52
N GLY A 48 2.61 -1.31 -5.41
CA GLY A 48 3.66 -2.25 -5.01
C GLY A 48 3.49 -2.74 -3.58
N ALA A 49 3.12 -1.86 -2.65
CA ALA A 49 2.79 -2.24 -1.29
C ALA A 49 1.50 -3.08 -1.23
N GLY A 50 0.47 -2.72 -2.03
CA GLY A 50 -0.72 -3.56 -2.19
C GLY A 50 -0.38 -4.98 -2.66
N GLY A 51 0.57 -5.11 -3.62
CA GLY A 51 1.12 -6.40 -4.04
C GLY A 51 1.76 -7.18 -2.90
N ILE A 52 2.56 -6.51 -2.06
CA ILE A 52 3.17 -7.11 -0.86
C ILE A 52 2.09 -7.63 0.09
N GLY A 53 1.02 -6.86 0.34
CA GLY A 53 -0.09 -7.29 1.17
C GLY A 53 -0.72 -8.61 0.67
N HIS A 54 -0.86 -8.77 -0.66
CA HIS A 54 -1.34 -10.00 -1.26
C HIS A 54 -0.30 -11.13 -1.19
N LEU A 55 0.99 -10.84 -1.38
CA LEU A 55 2.05 -11.84 -1.24
C LEU A 55 2.13 -12.38 0.20
N ILE A 56 1.94 -11.55 1.21
CA ILE A 56 1.88 -12.00 2.62
C ILE A 56 0.73 -12.99 2.82
N ALA A 57 -0.41 -12.81 2.15
CA ALA A 57 -1.57 -13.69 2.27
C ALA A 57 -1.59 -14.85 1.23
N SER A 58 -0.67 -14.86 0.28
CA SER A 58 -0.64 -15.90 -0.75
C SER A 58 0.04 -17.19 -0.25
N PRO A 59 -0.59 -18.35 -0.39
CA PRO A 59 0.08 -19.62 -0.09
C PRO A 59 1.21 -19.94 -1.10
N LEU A 60 1.22 -19.28 -2.27
CA LEU A 60 2.19 -19.53 -3.33
C LEU A 60 3.54 -18.81 -3.09
N SER A 61 3.55 -17.75 -2.28
CA SER A 61 4.76 -17.01 -1.91
C SER A 61 5.34 -17.42 -0.56
N LYS A 62 4.80 -18.48 0.04
CA LYS A 62 5.23 -18.96 1.36
C LYS A 62 6.74 -19.24 1.36
N ASP A 63 7.43 -18.72 2.36
CA ASP A 63 8.86 -18.89 2.61
C ASP A 63 9.77 -18.29 1.50
N LEU A 64 9.24 -17.48 0.58
CA LEU A 64 10.04 -16.82 -0.46
C LEU A 64 10.64 -15.48 -0.02
N PHE A 65 10.14 -14.90 1.06
CA PHE A 65 10.68 -13.69 1.68
C PHE A 65 10.44 -13.69 3.19
N HIS A 66 11.13 -12.82 3.92
CA HIS A 66 11.23 -12.86 5.38
C HIS A 66 10.75 -11.58 6.04
N LYS A 67 10.86 -10.47 5.31
CA LYS A 67 10.52 -9.12 5.77
C LYS A 67 9.83 -8.33 4.68
N ALA A 68 9.04 -7.34 5.08
CA ALA A 68 8.39 -6.44 4.15
C ALA A 68 8.42 -4.99 4.63
N VAL A 69 8.62 -4.08 3.70
CA VAL A 69 8.41 -2.64 3.85
C VAL A 69 7.23 -2.25 2.98
N HIS A 70 6.14 -1.84 3.61
CA HIS A 70 4.85 -1.58 2.99
C HIS A 70 4.52 -0.09 3.11
N GLN A 71 4.72 0.66 2.03
CA GLN A 71 4.56 2.11 2.00
C GLN A 71 3.26 2.49 1.29
N SER A 72 2.32 3.09 2.00
CA SER A 72 1.09 3.68 1.42
C SER A 72 0.24 2.72 0.58
N GLY A 73 0.11 1.45 0.98
CA GLY A 73 -0.56 0.41 0.18
C GLY A 73 -1.87 -0.14 0.75
N GLY A 74 -2.41 0.48 1.80
CA GLY A 74 -3.57 -0.03 2.53
C GLY A 74 -4.87 -0.15 1.72
N SER A 75 -5.01 0.59 0.64
CA SER A 75 -6.21 0.60 -0.22
C SER A 75 -6.59 -0.78 -0.78
N SER A 76 -5.65 -1.70 -0.90
CA SER A 76 -5.90 -3.08 -1.32
C SER A 76 -6.84 -3.86 -0.38
N LEU A 77 -6.85 -3.51 0.92
CA LEU A 77 -7.77 -4.06 1.91
C LEU A 77 -9.15 -3.40 1.88
N THR A 78 -9.21 -2.14 1.48
CA THR A 78 -10.44 -1.32 1.47
C THR A 78 -11.33 -1.65 0.28
N TYR A 79 -10.74 -2.00 -0.87
CA TYR A 79 -11.47 -2.20 -2.13
C TYR A 79 -11.27 -3.63 -2.68
N PRO A 80 -11.91 -4.65 -2.07
CA PRO A 80 -11.82 -6.01 -2.57
C PRO A 80 -12.48 -6.15 -3.94
N THR A 81 -11.83 -6.87 -4.84
CA THR A 81 -12.34 -7.12 -6.19
C THR A 81 -12.87 -8.54 -6.32
N SER A 82 -14.19 -8.69 -6.43
CA SER A 82 -14.81 -10.00 -6.56
C SER A 82 -14.53 -10.65 -7.92
N SER A 83 -14.27 -11.95 -7.94
CA SER A 83 -14.06 -12.71 -9.17
C SER A 83 -15.26 -12.70 -10.13
N SER A 84 -16.48 -12.45 -9.63
CA SER A 84 -17.70 -12.32 -10.46
C SER A 84 -17.71 -11.01 -11.27
N ASN A 85 -17.31 -9.91 -10.66
CA ASN A 85 -17.23 -8.60 -11.34
C ASN A 85 -16.13 -8.62 -12.41
N VAL A 86 -14.96 -9.18 -12.07
CA VAL A 86 -13.85 -9.32 -13.03
C VAL A 86 -14.27 -10.15 -14.23
N ARG A 87 -15.01 -11.25 -14.03
CA ARG A 87 -15.51 -12.07 -15.15
C ARG A 87 -16.47 -11.30 -16.06
N LYS A 88 -17.33 -10.47 -15.50
CA LYS A 88 -18.22 -9.62 -16.32
C LYS A 88 -17.43 -8.64 -17.18
N LEU A 89 -16.46 -7.95 -16.59
CA LEU A 89 -15.59 -7.02 -17.31
C LEU A 89 -14.75 -7.73 -18.37
N ALA A 90 -14.14 -8.86 -18.04
CA ALA A 90 -13.37 -9.66 -19.00
C ALA A 90 -14.23 -10.14 -20.18
N ASN A 91 -15.48 -10.52 -19.92
CA ASN A 91 -16.42 -10.88 -20.99
C ASN A 91 -16.79 -9.65 -21.84
N SER A 92 -17.04 -8.50 -21.23
CA SER A 92 -17.29 -7.27 -21.98
C SER A 92 -16.11 -6.93 -22.88
N PHE A 93 -14.90 -6.97 -22.35
CA PHE A 93 -13.67 -6.75 -23.10
C PHE A 93 -13.52 -7.75 -24.27
N ALA A 94 -13.67 -9.05 -24.01
CA ALA A 94 -13.55 -10.07 -25.06
C ALA A 94 -14.60 -9.90 -26.17
N ASN A 95 -15.84 -9.54 -25.80
CA ASN A 95 -16.94 -9.32 -26.74
C ASN A 95 -16.80 -8.02 -27.57
N SER A 96 -15.90 -7.13 -27.23
CA SER A 96 -15.56 -5.97 -28.07
C SER A 96 -14.80 -6.34 -29.33
N PHE A 97 -14.30 -7.58 -29.42
CA PHE A 97 -13.61 -8.10 -30.59
C PHE A 97 -14.51 -9.08 -31.38
N ASN A 98 -14.30 -9.14 -32.70
CA ASN A 98 -15.09 -10.01 -33.59
C ASN A 98 -15.01 -11.51 -33.23
N ASP A 99 -13.88 -11.94 -32.69
CA ASP A 99 -13.68 -13.29 -32.17
C ASP A 99 -13.20 -13.18 -30.71
N PRO A 100 -14.07 -13.44 -29.71
CA PRO A 100 -13.73 -13.35 -28.29
C PRO A 100 -12.88 -14.52 -27.79
N SER A 101 -12.46 -15.44 -28.67
CA SER A 101 -11.62 -16.56 -28.27
C SER A 101 -10.25 -16.08 -27.76
N ILE A 102 -9.75 -16.75 -26.73
CA ILE A 102 -8.44 -16.44 -26.16
C ILE A 102 -7.33 -16.57 -27.20
N LYS A 103 -7.48 -17.50 -28.14
CA LYS A 103 -6.52 -17.67 -29.24
C LYS A 103 -6.44 -16.40 -30.09
N ASN A 104 -7.57 -15.79 -30.39
CA ASN A 104 -7.61 -14.55 -31.15
C ASN A 104 -7.10 -13.36 -30.32
N LEU A 105 -7.55 -13.23 -29.07
CA LEU A 105 -7.13 -12.16 -28.14
C LEU A 105 -5.60 -12.10 -27.97
N LYS A 106 -4.91 -13.21 -28.04
CA LYS A 106 -3.44 -13.26 -27.99
C LYS A 106 -2.74 -12.70 -29.24
N ASN A 107 -3.45 -12.54 -30.34
CA ASN A 107 -2.93 -12.04 -31.60
C ASN A 107 -3.34 -10.58 -31.90
N ILE A 108 -4.11 -9.97 -31.04
CA ILE A 108 -4.52 -8.57 -31.15
C ILE A 108 -3.32 -7.67 -30.84
N SER A 109 -3.19 -6.54 -31.54
CA SER A 109 -2.11 -5.59 -31.29
C SER A 109 -2.23 -4.94 -29.90
N ALA A 110 -1.12 -4.51 -29.32
CA ALA A 110 -1.12 -3.82 -28.02
C ALA A 110 -1.93 -2.52 -28.09
N GLU A 111 -1.88 -1.82 -29.21
CA GLU A 111 -2.62 -0.58 -29.46
C GLU A 111 -4.14 -0.83 -29.42
N GLU A 112 -4.63 -1.86 -30.11
CA GLU A 112 -6.05 -2.20 -30.13
C GLU A 112 -6.54 -2.71 -28.76
N VAL A 113 -5.69 -3.46 -28.02
CA VAL A 113 -5.97 -3.87 -26.64
C VAL A 113 -6.08 -2.64 -25.74
N LEU A 114 -5.19 -1.64 -25.89
CA LEU A 114 -5.22 -0.42 -25.09
C LEU A 114 -6.49 0.39 -25.37
N GLU A 115 -6.83 0.63 -26.63
CA GLU A 115 -8.03 1.37 -27.03
C GLU A 115 -9.31 0.75 -26.44
N VAL A 116 -9.49 -0.56 -26.60
CA VAL A 116 -10.66 -1.27 -26.03
C VAL A 116 -10.62 -1.27 -24.51
N SER A 117 -9.45 -1.35 -23.90
CA SER A 117 -9.31 -1.29 -22.44
C SER A 117 -9.71 0.07 -21.89
N GLU A 118 -9.34 1.16 -22.52
CA GLU A 118 -9.73 2.52 -22.12
C GLU A 118 -11.25 2.71 -22.17
N GLU A 119 -11.94 2.09 -23.13
CA GLU A 119 -13.41 2.14 -23.20
C GLU A 119 -14.07 1.24 -22.15
N VAL A 120 -13.69 -0.03 -22.07
CA VAL A 120 -14.36 -1.04 -21.23
C VAL A 120 -14.07 -0.84 -19.75
N TYR A 121 -12.88 -0.35 -19.41
CA TYR A 121 -12.42 -0.20 -18.03
C TYR A 121 -12.33 1.26 -17.57
N ALA A 122 -12.88 2.23 -18.31
CA ALA A 122 -12.79 3.66 -18.04
C ALA A 122 -13.09 4.08 -16.59
N GLU A 123 -14.02 3.38 -15.92
CA GLU A 123 -14.42 3.65 -14.53
C GLU A 123 -14.01 2.53 -13.56
N HIS A 124 -13.08 1.66 -13.98
CA HIS A 124 -12.70 0.50 -13.19
C HIS A 124 -11.22 0.55 -12.84
N TYR A 125 -10.93 0.46 -11.56
CA TYR A 125 -9.56 0.31 -11.08
C TYR A 125 -9.14 -1.16 -11.14
N PHE A 126 -7.96 -1.44 -11.73
CA PHE A 126 -7.38 -2.77 -11.77
C PHE A 126 -6.79 -3.11 -10.40
N ASN A 127 -7.39 -4.07 -9.73
CA ASN A 127 -6.93 -4.56 -8.43
C ASN A 127 -6.72 -6.08 -8.47
N TYR A 128 -6.05 -6.61 -7.46
CA TYR A 128 -5.89 -8.05 -7.30
C TYR A 128 -7.26 -8.72 -7.10
N VAL A 129 -7.40 -9.91 -7.63
CA VAL A 129 -8.68 -10.66 -7.61
C VAL A 129 -8.62 -11.81 -6.62
N ASP A 130 -9.55 -11.83 -5.70
CA ASP A 130 -9.73 -12.90 -4.73
C ASP A 130 -10.23 -14.19 -5.44
N ASP A 131 -9.31 -15.06 -5.82
CA ASP A 131 -9.62 -16.25 -6.61
C ASP A 131 -9.71 -17.54 -5.81
N GLY A 132 -9.31 -17.50 -4.54
CA GLY A 132 -9.26 -18.65 -3.67
C GLY A 132 -8.11 -19.62 -3.97
N PHE A 133 -7.17 -19.24 -4.86
CA PHE A 133 -6.01 -20.05 -5.24
C PHE A 133 -4.70 -19.29 -5.06
N SER A 134 -4.53 -18.15 -5.72
CA SER A 134 -3.33 -17.30 -5.55
C SER A 134 -3.46 -16.39 -4.35
N VAL A 135 -4.68 -15.99 -4.02
CA VAL A 135 -5.04 -15.25 -2.81
C VAL A 135 -6.31 -15.87 -2.23
N ASN A 136 -6.34 -16.05 -0.93
CA ASN A 136 -7.57 -16.45 -0.22
C ASN A 136 -8.68 -15.43 -0.44
N ARG A 137 -9.94 -15.88 -0.28
CA ARG A 137 -11.15 -15.15 -0.66
C ARG A 137 -11.28 -13.83 0.02
N ASN A 138 -10.90 -12.87 0.19
CA ASN A 138 -10.94 -11.64 0.93
C ASN A 138 -9.63 -11.46 1.72
N LEU A 139 -8.88 -10.47 1.31
CA LEU A 139 -7.58 -10.18 1.90
C LEU A 139 -7.69 -9.89 3.40
N SER A 140 -8.69 -9.09 3.82
CA SER A 140 -8.88 -8.77 5.26
C SER A 140 -9.25 -10.00 6.09
N ASP A 141 -10.03 -10.93 5.54
CA ASP A 141 -10.35 -12.20 6.21
C ASP A 141 -9.12 -13.10 6.36
N SER A 142 -8.19 -13.06 5.41
CA SER A 142 -6.92 -13.78 5.50
C SER A 142 -6.08 -13.28 6.67
N TYR A 143 -5.99 -11.96 6.84
CA TYR A 143 -5.30 -11.36 7.98
C TYR A 143 -5.99 -11.70 9.29
N LYS A 144 -7.29 -11.46 9.43
CA LYS A 144 -8.09 -11.77 10.64
C LYS A 144 -8.00 -13.23 11.08
N SER A 145 -7.95 -14.14 10.14
CA SER A 145 -7.90 -15.59 10.43
C SER A 145 -6.49 -16.14 10.64
N GLY A 146 -5.46 -15.31 10.48
CA GLY A 146 -4.06 -15.74 10.54
C GLY A 146 -3.62 -16.59 9.34
N ASN A 147 -4.39 -16.59 8.24
CA ASN A 147 -4.00 -17.25 6.98
C ASN A 147 -3.03 -16.37 6.19
N ILE A 148 -1.98 -15.95 6.86
CA ILE A 148 -0.89 -15.12 6.37
C ILE A 148 0.44 -15.73 6.80
N GLN A 149 1.50 -15.45 6.05
CA GLN A 149 2.81 -15.87 6.49
C GLN A 149 3.36 -14.95 7.59
N ASN A 150 4.18 -15.52 8.47
CA ASN A 150 4.85 -14.78 9.53
C ASN A 150 6.05 -14.05 8.95
N VAL A 151 5.94 -12.73 8.80
CA VAL A 151 7.02 -11.84 8.34
C VAL A 151 7.12 -10.62 9.25
N ASP A 152 8.32 -10.08 9.39
CA ASP A 152 8.49 -8.79 10.04
C ASP A 152 8.06 -7.67 9.08
N LEU A 153 7.38 -6.65 9.60
CA LEU A 153 6.76 -5.61 8.80
C LEU A 153 7.15 -4.21 9.28
N LEU A 154 7.66 -3.41 8.35
CA LEU A 154 7.76 -1.96 8.47
C LEU A 154 6.68 -1.37 7.58
N ILE A 155 5.73 -0.61 8.15
CA ILE A 155 4.54 -0.14 7.44
C ILE A 155 4.22 1.30 7.78
N GLY A 156 3.69 2.04 6.84
CA GLY A 156 3.24 3.40 7.10
C GLY A 156 2.65 4.10 5.89
N SER A 157 2.41 5.37 6.05
CA SER A 157 1.82 6.25 5.05
C SER A 157 2.29 7.68 5.22
N ASN A 158 2.01 8.50 4.22
CA ASN A 158 2.26 9.93 4.26
C ASN A 158 1.08 10.66 4.92
N ASN A 159 1.32 11.87 5.39
CA ASN A 159 0.32 12.63 6.12
C ASN A 159 -0.80 13.18 5.23
N ASP A 160 -0.53 13.43 3.95
CA ASP A 160 -1.43 14.11 3.01
C ASP A 160 -1.61 13.28 1.73
N GLU A 161 -1.88 11.97 1.87
CA GLU A 161 -1.87 10.97 0.80
C GLU A 161 -2.72 11.33 -0.41
N TRP A 162 -3.89 11.93 -0.20
CA TRP A 162 -4.85 12.15 -1.27
C TRP A 162 -4.84 13.58 -1.82
N SER A 163 -4.06 14.46 -1.22
CA SER A 163 -4.03 15.90 -1.53
C SER A 163 -3.76 16.22 -3.01
N LEU A 164 -2.92 15.44 -3.70
CA LEU A 164 -2.62 15.59 -5.14
C LEU A 164 -3.82 15.32 -6.06
N TYR A 165 -4.79 14.54 -5.61
CA TYR A 165 -5.89 14.04 -6.44
C TYR A 165 -7.15 14.89 -6.38
N PHE A 166 -7.13 15.99 -5.60
CA PHE A 166 -8.26 16.90 -5.53
C PHE A 166 -8.23 17.95 -6.66
N ASP A 167 -9.37 18.12 -7.30
CA ASP A 167 -9.61 19.19 -8.27
C ASP A 167 -10.11 20.52 -7.63
N GLY A 168 -10.17 20.56 -6.30
CA GLY A 168 -10.67 21.70 -5.52
C GLY A 168 -12.15 21.62 -5.14
N ASN A 169 -12.91 20.68 -5.69
CA ASN A 169 -14.32 20.51 -5.38
C ASN A 169 -14.54 19.34 -4.42
N VAL A 170 -14.66 19.61 -3.12
CA VAL A 170 -14.87 18.58 -2.11
C VAL A 170 -16.24 18.74 -1.44
N ASN A 171 -16.99 17.65 -1.34
CA ASN A 171 -18.23 17.58 -0.61
C ASN A 171 -18.16 16.51 0.49
N ILE A 172 -17.60 16.92 1.63
CA ILE A 172 -17.37 16.02 2.78
C ILE A 172 -18.66 15.35 3.24
N ARG A 173 -19.80 16.10 3.26
CA ARG A 173 -21.07 15.53 3.74
C ARG A 173 -21.58 14.44 2.82
N LEU A 174 -21.49 14.64 1.50
CA LEU A 174 -21.88 13.65 0.50
C LEU A 174 -20.97 12.41 0.57
N TRP A 175 -19.66 12.62 0.68
CA TRP A 175 -18.71 11.52 0.82
C TRP A 175 -18.99 10.69 2.09
N LEU A 176 -19.20 11.35 3.23
CA LEU A 176 -19.52 10.65 4.48
C LEU A 176 -20.88 9.92 4.42
N ASP A 177 -21.86 10.44 3.67
CA ASP A 177 -23.15 9.75 3.46
C ASP A 177 -23.00 8.45 2.65
N GLN A 178 -22.00 8.38 1.78
CA GLN A 178 -21.68 7.19 0.99
C GLN A 178 -20.82 6.18 1.75
N GLU A 179 -19.93 6.66 2.61
CA GLU A 179 -18.85 5.87 3.20
C GLU A 179 -19.12 5.43 4.65
N THR A 180 -20.13 5.99 5.31
CA THR A 180 -20.36 5.68 6.72
C THR A 180 -21.82 5.82 7.15
N THR A 181 -22.11 5.43 8.40
CA THR A 181 -23.45 5.57 8.99
C THR A 181 -23.69 7.01 9.47
N PRO A 182 -24.97 7.45 9.60
CA PRO A 182 -25.29 8.78 10.11
C PRO A 182 -24.66 9.08 11.50
N GLU A 183 -24.56 8.07 12.37
CA GLU A 183 -23.96 8.22 13.70
C GLU A 183 -22.45 8.46 13.58
N LYS A 184 -21.74 7.65 12.80
CA LYS A 184 -20.31 7.80 12.57
C LYS A 184 -19.99 9.13 11.88
N LYS A 185 -20.81 9.54 10.92
CA LYS A 185 -20.70 10.85 10.24
C LYS A 185 -20.70 12.01 11.22
N ILE A 186 -21.63 12.02 12.20
CA ILE A 186 -21.68 13.08 13.21
C ILE A 186 -20.36 13.14 13.99
N LYS A 187 -19.90 12.01 14.51
CA LYS A 187 -18.66 11.92 15.28
C LYS A 187 -17.43 12.38 14.46
N LEU A 188 -17.34 11.99 13.19
CA LEU A 188 -16.26 12.42 12.29
C LEU A 188 -16.30 13.94 12.02
N LEU A 189 -17.48 14.52 11.82
CA LEU A 189 -17.61 15.95 11.62
C LEU A 189 -17.26 16.76 12.89
N GLU A 190 -17.61 16.22 14.06
CA GLU A 190 -17.22 16.80 15.36
C GLU A 190 -15.71 16.76 15.57
N LEU A 191 -15.08 15.61 15.29
CA LEU A 191 -13.62 15.42 15.40
C LEU A 191 -12.84 16.41 14.51
N LEU A 192 -13.37 16.73 13.34
CA LEU A 192 -12.72 17.60 12.36
C LEU A 192 -13.15 19.07 12.46
N THR A 193 -13.84 19.48 13.55
CA THR A 193 -14.39 20.84 13.66
C THR A 193 -13.31 21.94 13.61
N ASP A 194 -12.17 21.70 14.24
CA ASP A 194 -11.08 22.69 14.34
C ASP A 194 -10.25 22.86 13.05
N ILE A 195 -10.45 22.02 12.06
CA ILE A 195 -9.82 22.17 10.76
C ILE A 195 -10.71 23.05 9.88
N GLU A 196 -10.23 24.19 9.44
CA GLU A 196 -11.04 25.13 8.63
C GLU A 196 -11.10 24.72 7.17
N ASP A 197 -9.97 24.24 6.58
CA ASP A 197 -9.87 23.89 5.18
C ASP A 197 -10.66 22.59 4.85
N PRO A 198 -11.68 22.67 3.97
CA PRO A 198 -12.46 21.49 3.58
C PRO A 198 -11.65 20.47 2.77
N VAL A 199 -10.65 20.90 2.02
CA VAL A 199 -9.77 20.00 1.26
C VAL A 199 -8.94 19.18 2.24
N ARG A 200 -8.36 19.83 3.25
CA ARG A 200 -7.60 19.16 4.30
C ARG A 200 -8.47 18.18 5.11
N LYS A 201 -9.71 18.54 5.44
CA LYS A 201 -10.65 17.60 6.09
C LYS A 201 -10.88 16.36 5.25
N MET A 202 -11.12 16.55 3.96
CA MET A 202 -11.37 15.43 3.04
C MET A 202 -10.13 14.56 2.88
N ASP A 203 -8.97 15.17 2.72
CA ASP A 203 -7.70 14.47 2.64
C ASP A 203 -7.46 13.58 3.87
N LEU A 204 -7.63 14.11 5.08
CA LEU A 204 -7.51 13.34 6.31
C LEU A 204 -8.45 12.14 6.37
N LEU A 205 -9.70 12.30 5.93
CA LEU A 205 -10.68 11.21 5.92
C LEU A 205 -10.30 10.12 4.92
N ILE A 206 -9.88 10.49 3.71
CA ILE A 206 -9.49 9.54 2.66
C ILE A 206 -8.15 8.89 3.03
N THR A 207 -7.18 9.66 3.52
CA THR A 207 -5.90 9.16 4.02
C THR A 207 -6.11 8.14 5.14
N ALA A 208 -6.96 8.46 6.12
CA ALA A 208 -7.28 7.52 7.18
C ALA A 208 -7.92 6.24 6.63
N LYS A 209 -8.97 6.36 5.81
CA LYS A 209 -9.71 5.22 5.28
C LYS A 209 -8.86 4.29 4.43
N ASN A 210 -8.06 4.84 3.51
CA ASN A 210 -7.42 4.06 2.46
C ASN A 210 -5.97 3.67 2.79
N PHE A 211 -5.31 4.39 3.70
CA PHE A 211 -3.89 4.16 3.98
C PHE A 211 -3.62 3.85 5.44
N VAL A 212 -4.09 4.69 6.37
CA VAL A 212 -3.72 4.56 7.79
C VAL A 212 -4.45 3.39 8.47
N CYS A 213 -5.78 3.38 8.45
CA CYS A 213 -6.55 2.35 9.15
C CYS A 213 -6.24 0.94 8.66
N PRO A 214 -6.12 0.70 7.33
CA PRO A 214 -5.66 -0.60 6.85
C PRO A 214 -4.23 -0.95 7.28
N SER A 215 -3.33 0.04 7.33
CA SER A 215 -1.94 -0.20 7.78
C SER A 215 -1.87 -0.57 9.25
N LEU A 216 -2.60 0.11 10.12
CA LEU A 216 -2.69 -0.23 11.54
C LEU A 216 -3.30 -1.62 11.75
N PHE A 217 -4.34 -1.95 10.99
CA PHE A 217 -4.95 -3.28 10.98
C PHE A 217 -3.94 -4.36 10.56
N MET A 218 -3.21 -4.16 9.46
CA MET A 218 -2.18 -5.11 8.99
C MET A 218 -1.08 -5.31 10.03
N ALA A 219 -0.61 -4.22 10.66
CA ALA A 219 0.40 -4.27 11.70
C ALA A 219 -0.06 -5.10 12.89
N GLU A 220 -1.29 -4.90 13.35
CA GLU A 220 -1.86 -5.65 14.48
C GLU A 220 -2.02 -7.14 14.13
N GLU A 221 -2.58 -7.48 12.97
CA GLU A 221 -2.83 -8.87 12.59
C GLU A 221 -1.52 -9.64 12.33
N LEU A 222 -0.50 -8.99 11.73
CA LEU A 222 0.83 -9.62 11.60
C LEU A 222 1.49 -9.85 12.96
N LYS A 223 1.38 -8.90 13.87
CA LYS A 223 1.87 -9.07 15.24
C LYS A 223 1.17 -10.22 15.95
N ARG A 224 -0.16 -10.35 15.83
CA ARG A 224 -0.92 -11.49 16.36
C ARG A 224 -0.46 -12.82 15.78
N ASN A 225 -0.02 -12.81 14.52
CA ASN A 225 0.52 -13.99 13.84
C ASN A 225 1.99 -14.26 14.16
N GLY A 226 2.62 -13.48 15.04
CA GLY A 226 3.97 -13.69 15.56
C GLY A 226 5.07 -12.91 14.84
N GLY A 227 4.75 -12.03 13.88
CA GLY A 227 5.67 -11.08 13.26
C GLY A 227 5.92 -9.88 14.16
N LYS A 228 7.03 -9.18 13.95
CA LYS A 228 7.30 -7.88 14.55
C LYS A 228 6.90 -6.78 13.60
N THR A 229 6.30 -5.72 14.12
CA THR A 229 5.76 -4.65 13.29
C THR A 229 6.17 -3.28 13.78
N TRP A 230 6.49 -2.39 12.86
CA TRP A 230 6.84 -0.99 13.12
C TRP A 230 6.02 -0.09 12.21
N VAL A 231 5.42 0.95 12.78
CA VAL A 231 4.57 1.88 12.04
C VAL A 231 5.23 3.24 11.95
N TYR A 232 5.23 3.85 10.76
CA TYR A 232 5.67 5.22 10.56
C TYR A 232 4.55 6.11 9.99
N GLN A 233 4.75 7.43 10.15
CA GLN A 233 4.03 8.47 9.44
C GLN A 233 5.05 9.45 8.86
N PHE A 234 5.03 9.65 7.54
CA PHE A 234 5.90 10.62 6.89
C PHE A 234 5.22 11.98 6.81
N ASN A 235 5.82 12.98 7.44
CA ASN A 235 5.24 14.33 7.61
C ASN A 235 6.06 15.43 6.93
N ARG A 236 7.25 15.11 6.39
CA ARG A 236 8.10 16.13 5.80
C ARG A 236 7.45 16.82 4.62
N VAL A 237 7.22 18.11 4.73
CA VAL A 237 6.80 19.00 3.65
C VAL A 237 8.01 19.81 3.19
N ARG A 238 8.40 19.69 1.92
CA ARG A 238 9.51 20.43 1.32
C ARG A 238 9.20 21.92 1.22
N ASP A 239 10.25 22.73 1.00
CA ASP A 239 10.14 24.19 0.97
C ASP A 239 9.69 24.74 -0.40
N ASP A 240 9.33 23.89 -1.37
CA ASP A 240 8.87 24.30 -2.68
C ASP A 240 7.33 24.53 -2.74
N GLU A 241 6.89 25.26 -3.76
CA GLU A 241 5.47 25.62 -3.93
C GLU A 241 4.56 24.41 -4.07
N LEU A 242 5.01 23.34 -4.71
CA LEU A 242 4.23 22.12 -4.92
C LEU A 242 3.99 21.40 -3.58
N ALA A 243 5.06 21.20 -2.81
CA ALA A 243 4.96 20.57 -1.51
C ALA A 243 4.18 21.45 -0.51
N GLN A 244 4.36 22.76 -0.54
CA GLN A 244 3.57 23.67 0.30
C GLN A 244 2.07 23.62 -0.04
N LYS A 245 1.72 23.37 -1.28
CA LYS A 245 0.32 23.21 -1.71
C LYS A 245 -0.28 21.86 -1.33
N TYR A 246 0.49 20.78 -1.46
CA TYR A 246 -0.03 19.42 -1.34
C TYR A 246 0.43 18.67 -0.10
N GLY A 247 1.34 19.25 0.71
CA GLY A 247 1.84 18.63 1.93
C GLY A 247 2.76 17.43 1.67
N ALA A 248 2.77 16.50 2.58
CA ALA A 248 3.44 15.20 2.45
C ALA A 248 2.54 14.25 1.64
N PHE A 249 2.45 14.50 0.34
CA PHE A 249 1.55 13.81 -0.59
C PHE A 249 2.00 12.38 -0.91
N HIS A 250 1.16 11.62 -1.59
CA HIS A 250 1.42 10.23 -2.00
C HIS A 250 2.74 10.08 -2.76
N GLY A 251 3.65 9.24 -2.25
CA GLY A 251 4.99 9.02 -2.82
C GLY A 251 6.05 10.07 -2.45
N ALA A 252 5.72 11.08 -1.60
CA ALA A 252 6.67 12.13 -1.23
C ALA A 252 7.88 11.61 -0.42
N GLU A 253 7.78 10.46 0.21
CA GLU A 253 8.86 9.82 0.96
C GLU A 253 9.89 9.10 0.08
N LEU A 254 9.54 8.71 -1.15
CA LEU A 254 10.39 7.90 -2.03
C LEU A 254 11.80 8.50 -2.26
N PRO A 255 11.96 9.81 -2.50
CA PRO A 255 13.29 10.41 -2.63
C PRO A 255 14.15 10.25 -1.38
N TYR A 256 13.56 10.15 -0.20
CA TYR A 256 14.28 9.94 1.06
C TYR A 256 14.67 8.48 1.26
N VAL A 257 13.81 7.56 0.88
CA VAL A 257 14.09 6.12 0.98
C VAL A 257 15.21 5.69 0.03
N PHE A 258 15.24 6.23 -1.21
CA PHE A 258 16.16 5.82 -2.26
C PHE A 258 17.27 6.83 -2.56
N ASP A 259 17.37 7.95 -1.83
CA ASP A 259 18.27 9.09 -2.12
C ASP A 259 18.19 9.55 -3.58
N THR A 260 16.98 9.61 -4.12
CA THR A 260 16.69 10.02 -5.50
C THR A 260 16.22 11.48 -5.57
N HIS A 261 17.00 12.37 -4.96
CA HIS A 261 16.75 13.81 -4.96
C HIS A 261 17.22 14.42 -6.27
N ASP A 262 16.37 14.37 -7.29
CA ASP A 262 16.65 14.92 -8.60
C ASP A 262 16.80 16.45 -8.60
N GLN A 263 17.44 17.02 -9.63
CA GLN A 263 17.70 18.46 -9.73
C GLN A 263 16.41 19.31 -9.79
N TRP A 264 15.32 18.75 -10.29
CA TRP A 264 14.01 19.41 -10.35
C TRP A 264 13.28 19.43 -9.00
N LEU A 265 13.75 18.64 -8.04
CA LEU A 265 13.12 18.49 -6.72
C LEU A 265 13.94 19.29 -5.70
N PRO A 266 13.49 20.48 -5.27
CA PRO A 266 14.21 21.31 -4.31
C PRO A 266 14.53 20.52 -3.03
N THR A 267 15.81 20.45 -2.71
CA THR A 267 16.33 19.65 -1.60
C THR A 267 17.27 20.50 -0.78
N ASN A 268 16.94 20.69 0.48
CA ASN A 268 17.78 21.44 1.42
C ASN A 268 18.64 20.51 2.32
N LYS A 269 19.36 21.10 3.29
CA LYS A 269 20.21 20.33 4.20
C LYS A 269 19.39 19.42 5.13
N ALA A 270 18.21 19.86 5.58
CA ALA A 270 17.36 19.05 6.45
C ALA A 270 16.83 17.82 5.71
N ASP A 271 16.48 17.96 4.43
CA ASP A 271 16.08 16.82 3.60
C ASP A 271 17.20 15.77 3.48
N LYS A 272 18.46 16.19 3.35
CA LYS A 272 19.59 15.26 3.28
C LYS A 272 19.84 14.52 4.59
N VAL A 273 19.73 15.23 5.72
CA VAL A 273 19.84 14.59 7.05
C VAL A 273 18.72 13.58 7.24
N LEU A 274 17.46 13.94 6.93
CA LEU A 274 16.32 13.04 7.03
C LEU A 274 16.48 11.81 6.11
N THR A 275 17.06 12.00 4.91
CA THR A 275 17.38 10.90 3.99
C THR A 275 18.36 9.90 4.64
N GLU A 276 19.44 10.38 5.22
CA GLU A 276 20.41 9.50 5.90
C GLU A 276 19.77 8.73 7.06
N GLU A 277 18.92 9.38 7.84
CA GLU A 277 18.21 8.75 8.95
C GLU A 277 17.18 7.71 8.46
N ILE A 278 16.34 8.03 7.47
CA ILE A 278 15.38 7.08 6.90
C ILE A 278 16.11 5.87 6.31
N GLN A 279 17.15 6.08 5.50
CA GLN A 279 17.92 4.99 4.94
C GLN A 279 18.56 4.12 6.03
N SER A 280 19.01 4.71 7.14
CA SER A 280 19.58 3.94 8.24
C SER A 280 18.56 2.99 8.88
N TYR A 281 17.33 3.43 9.09
CA TYR A 281 16.23 2.58 9.59
C TYR A 281 15.88 1.46 8.60
N TRP A 282 15.67 1.79 7.33
CA TRP A 282 15.30 0.82 6.28
C TRP A 282 16.39 -0.24 6.09
N LEU A 283 17.65 0.17 6.07
CA LEU A 283 18.80 -0.75 5.94
C LEU A 283 18.98 -1.61 7.18
N SER A 284 18.81 -1.07 8.40
CA SER A 284 18.84 -1.85 9.63
C SER A 284 17.75 -2.91 9.61
N PHE A 285 16.51 -2.52 9.32
CA PHE A 285 15.38 -3.44 9.20
C PHE A 285 15.63 -4.53 8.15
N ALA A 286 16.10 -4.18 6.96
CA ALA A 286 16.38 -5.14 5.91
C ALA A 286 17.47 -6.14 6.31
N LYS A 287 18.47 -5.71 7.08
CA LYS A 287 19.57 -6.58 7.54
C LYS A 287 19.19 -7.47 8.71
N THR A 288 18.50 -6.93 9.70
CA THR A 288 18.33 -7.56 11.02
C THR A 288 16.88 -7.91 11.38
N GLY A 289 15.91 -7.34 10.69
CA GLY A 289 14.48 -7.39 11.09
C GLY A 289 14.10 -6.36 12.17
N ASP A 290 15.05 -5.49 12.59
CA ASP A 290 14.81 -4.40 13.54
C ASP A 290 15.27 -3.08 12.91
N PRO A 291 14.44 -2.04 12.80
CA PRO A 291 14.85 -0.76 12.24
C PRO A 291 15.82 0.01 13.14
N ASN A 292 15.85 -0.28 14.44
CA ASN A 292 16.65 0.45 15.38
C ASN A 292 18.17 0.30 15.10
N ASN A 293 18.90 1.39 15.26
CA ASN A 293 20.35 1.44 15.07
C ASN A 293 20.97 2.49 16.00
N ASP A 294 22.29 2.43 16.13
CA ASP A 294 23.03 3.27 17.06
C ASP A 294 22.90 4.77 16.71
N GLY A 295 22.49 5.58 17.68
CA GLY A 295 22.40 7.03 17.57
C GLY A 295 21.09 7.55 16.98
N ALA A 296 20.20 6.71 16.47
CA ALA A 296 18.89 7.10 15.97
C ALA A 296 17.86 7.19 17.09
N VAL A 297 16.75 7.90 16.82
CA VAL A 297 15.58 7.90 17.72
C VAL A 297 15.03 6.49 17.78
N VAL A 298 14.81 5.96 18.98
CA VAL A 298 14.27 4.59 19.13
C VAL A 298 12.90 4.51 18.49
N TRP A 299 12.73 3.54 17.57
CA TRP A 299 11.45 3.23 16.96
C TRP A 299 10.80 2.10 17.74
N PRO A 300 9.73 2.35 18.49
CA PRO A 300 9.07 1.29 19.25
C PRO A 300 8.38 0.30 18.30
N GLU A 301 8.41 -0.98 18.66
CA GLU A 301 7.53 -1.96 18.01
C GLU A 301 6.08 -1.55 18.21
N TYR A 302 5.25 -1.77 17.19
CA TYR A 302 3.85 -1.33 17.20
C TYR A 302 3.05 -1.98 18.33
N GLU A 303 2.26 -1.16 19.00
CA GLU A 303 1.30 -1.56 20.02
C GLU A 303 -0.06 -0.91 19.74
N SER A 304 -1.08 -1.71 19.48
CA SER A 304 -2.44 -1.21 19.21
C SER A 304 -3.09 -0.47 20.38
N SER A 305 -2.60 -0.69 21.59
CA SER A 305 -3.09 0.03 22.77
C SER A 305 -2.84 1.54 22.76
N ASN A 306 -1.81 1.98 22.01
CA ASN A 306 -1.41 3.38 21.89
C ASN A 306 -1.05 3.79 20.46
N ASP A 307 -1.25 2.90 19.47
CA ASP A 307 -0.93 3.14 18.05
C ASP A 307 0.47 3.74 17.85
N SER A 308 1.49 3.12 18.49
CA SER A 308 2.88 3.59 18.52
C SER A 308 3.41 3.85 17.10
N THR A 309 3.78 5.07 16.80
CA THR A 309 4.19 5.50 15.47
C THR A 309 5.44 6.36 15.54
N LEU A 310 6.39 6.13 14.62
CA LEU A 310 7.52 7.04 14.40
C LEU A 310 7.13 8.06 13.35
N VAL A 311 7.20 9.34 13.69
CA VAL A 311 6.98 10.44 12.74
C VAL A 311 8.30 10.81 12.11
N LEU A 312 8.33 10.78 10.77
CA LEU A 312 9.46 11.14 9.92
C LEU A 312 9.26 12.55 9.37
N ASP A 313 9.93 13.50 10.00
CA ASP A 313 9.88 14.92 9.66
C ASP A 313 11.28 15.54 9.86
N ASN A 314 11.42 16.84 9.82
CA ASN A 314 12.67 17.56 10.14
C ASN A 314 13.28 17.13 11.48
N GLU A 315 12.45 16.81 12.44
CA GLU A 315 12.80 16.12 13.67
C GLU A 315 12.01 14.82 13.72
N ILE A 316 12.70 13.71 13.97
CA ILE A 316 12.06 12.40 14.13
C ILE A 316 11.62 12.25 15.59
N TYR A 317 10.38 11.84 15.79
CA TYR A 317 9.82 11.65 17.14
C TYR A 317 8.75 10.55 17.18
N GLN A 318 8.44 10.06 18.37
CA GLN A 318 7.40 9.07 18.60
C GLN A 318 6.09 9.72 19.05
N ARG A 319 4.97 9.18 18.58
CA ARG A 319 3.62 9.52 19.07
C ARG A 319 2.63 8.39 18.83
N SER A 320 1.40 8.52 19.36
CA SER A 320 0.26 7.79 18.84
C SER A 320 -0.11 8.30 17.45
N HIS A 321 -0.59 7.42 16.56
CA HIS A 321 -0.94 7.84 15.20
C HIS A 321 -2.05 8.90 15.20
N GLU A 322 -1.87 9.96 14.42
CA GLU A 322 -2.79 11.11 14.40
C GLU A 322 -4.22 10.73 13.97
N SER A 323 -4.35 9.79 13.04
CA SER A 323 -5.65 9.33 12.54
C SER A 323 -6.28 8.19 13.35
N SER A 324 -5.70 7.77 14.47
CA SER A 324 -6.21 6.66 15.30
C SER A 324 -7.68 6.82 15.69
N GLU A 325 -8.08 8.03 16.03
CA GLU A 325 -9.47 8.33 16.41
C GLU A 325 -10.44 8.23 15.21
N ILE A 326 -10.00 8.65 14.03
CA ILE A 326 -10.77 8.45 12.78
C ILE A 326 -10.95 6.96 12.52
N CYS A 327 -9.89 6.16 12.66
CA CYS A 327 -9.95 4.72 12.44
C CYS A 327 -10.92 4.02 13.41
N LYS A 328 -10.91 4.38 14.69
CA LYS A 328 -11.85 3.86 15.71
C LYS A 328 -13.30 4.21 15.37
N ILE A 329 -13.56 5.43 14.90
CA ILE A 329 -14.91 5.83 14.51
C ILE A 329 -15.34 5.13 13.24
N MET A 330 -14.47 5.04 12.24
CA MET A 330 -14.76 4.38 10.96
C MET A 330 -15.01 2.88 11.13
N ASP A 331 -14.25 2.21 11.98
CA ASP A 331 -14.40 0.79 12.34
C ASP A 331 -14.52 -0.07 11.07
N LEU A 332 -13.47 -0.02 10.24
CA LEU A 332 -13.48 -0.64 8.91
C LEU A 332 -13.08 -2.13 8.94
N PHE A 333 -12.36 -2.59 9.97
CA PHE A 333 -11.74 -3.92 10.08
C PHE A 333 -11.99 -4.64 11.40
#